data_c5e2d9efc29a33984c8ed7816b149540
#
_entry.id   c5e2d9efc29a33984c8ed7816b149540
#
_cell.length_a   1.000
_cell.length_b   1.000
_cell.length_c   1.000
_cell.angle_alpha   90.00
_cell.angle_beta   90.00
_cell.angle_gamma   90.00
#
_symmetry.space_group_name_H-M   'P 1'
#
loop_
_entity.id
_entity.type
_entity.pdbx_description
1 polymer ?
#
loop_
_entity_poly.entity_id
_entity_poly.type
_entity_poly.pdbx_seq_one_letter_code
_entity_poly.pdbx_strand_id
1 'polypeptide(L)'
;TLLLISKLYDAATDPLMGWITDRTKSRWGRRRPWLLVGGIGSALAFIYLFNLPSGISSIAAVFIGLIAYSTFYTIFNVPYLAMPAEMSSVPAERTHLISWRVKAIGMGQLIGASLAPMMVFWFGSGQTGHAKMALTLGSVAAVALVLCFLGTKGVHQTSPESSNRIDWREAVTLIRANRPFLLLILTKLLQLTATAISLASMAYFFQHGLGRGLKDLGTYFALSSVVIILIQPAWVRLAKQGGKAKLYAIAAIGFAAIALSWFWTGTGTSMTSILVRSALSGIFVGGLLLMGQSLLPDTIHYDWQQNGLRREGIFAGIYTTVEKLSFALGGVTAGFILQFI
;
A
#
# COMPACT_ATOMS: atom_id res chain seq x y z
N THR A 1 -14.77 -0.52 15.03
CA THR A 1 -14.03 -1.13 16.15
C THR A 1 -13.14 -2.28 15.70
N LEU A 2 -13.64 -3.30 14.95
CA LEU A 2 -12.85 -4.46 14.47
C LEU A 2 -11.67 -4.06 13.61
N LEU A 3 -11.85 -3.10 12.68
CA LEU A 3 -10.76 -2.57 11.83
C LEU A 3 -9.66 -1.90 12.66
N LEU A 4 -10.02 -1.16 13.71
CA LEU A 4 -9.03 -0.53 14.59
C LEU A 4 -8.19 -1.57 15.34
N ILE A 5 -8.83 -2.62 15.88
CA ILE A 5 -8.14 -3.72 16.55
C ILE A 5 -7.18 -4.42 15.59
N SER A 6 -7.62 -4.70 14.36
CA SER A 6 -6.77 -5.27 13.30
C SER A 6 -5.54 -4.37 13.01
N LYS A 7 -5.69 -3.05 13.00
CA LYS A 7 -4.57 -2.13 12.76
C LYS A 7 -3.60 -2.01 13.94
N LEU A 8 -4.10 -2.12 15.17
CA LEU A 8 -3.24 -2.23 16.36
C LEU A 8 -2.46 -3.55 16.38
N TYR A 9 -3.09 -4.65 15.96
CA TYR A 9 -2.41 -5.93 15.76
C TYR A 9 -1.28 -5.81 14.72
N ASP A 10 -1.55 -5.17 13.57
CA ASP A 10 -0.57 -4.89 12.54
C ASP A 10 0.64 -4.08 13.06
N ALA A 11 0.39 -3.11 13.94
CA ALA A 11 1.45 -2.28 14.51
C ALA A 11 2.52 -3.09 15.28
N ALA A 12 2.12 -4.22 15.87
CA ALA A 12 3.04 -5.13 16.54
C ALA A 12 3.65 -6.16 15.57
N THR A 13 2.84 -6.70 14.65
CA THR A 13 3.25 -7.81 13.78
C THR A 13 4.14 -7.37 12.62
N ASP A 14 3.99 -6.16 12.09
CA ASP A 14 4.81 -5.67 10.97
C ASP A 14 6.31 -5.53 11.34
N PRO A 15 6.70 -4.86 12.44
CA PRO A 15 8.10 -4.81 12.85
C PRO A 15 8.66 -6.18 13.26
N LEU A 16 7.81 -7.01 13.87
CA LEU A 16 8.19 -8.38 14.24
C LEU A 16 8.50 -9.20 12.98
N MET A 17 7.66 -9.10 11.94
CA MET A 17 7.90 -9.79 10.67
C MET A 17 9.18 -9.27 9.99
N GLY A 18 9.45 -7.97 10.05
CA GLY A 18 10.69 -7.38 9.61
C GLY A 18 11.91 -8.04 10.27
N TRP A 19 11.89 -8.14 11.59
CA TRP A 19 12.94 -8.77 12.37
C TRP A 19 13.09 -10.28 12.08
N ILE A 20 11.99 -11.02 11.91
CA ILE A 20 12.01 -12.44 11.53
C ILE A 20 12.66 -12.62 10.17
N THR A 21 12.27 -11.81 9.17
CA THR A 21 12.81 -11.93 7.82
C THR A 21 14.28 -11.58 7.74
N ASP A 22 14.77 -10.62 8.54
CA ASP A 22 16.19 -10.27 8.58
C ASP A 22 17.06 -11.42 9.11
N ARG A 23 16.50 -12.31 9.93
CA ARG A 23 17.19 -13.47 10.54
C ARG A 23 16.97 -14.78 9.81
N THR A 24 16.09 -14.80 8.82
CA THR A 24 15.75 -16.04 8.10
C THR A 24 16.93 -16.53 7.27
N LYS A 25 17.27 -17.80 7.44
CA LYS A 25 18.25 -18.52 6.62
C LYS A 25 17.53 -19.58 5.81
N SER A 26 17.51 -19.45 4.49
CA SER A 26 16.84 -20.39 3.60
C SER A 26 17.62 -20.57 2.30
N ARG A 27 17.51 -21.76 1.69
CA ARG A 27 18.06 -22.07 0.36
C ARG A 27 17.48 -21.19 -0.76
N TRP A 28 16.33 -20.57 -0.52
CA TRP A 28 15.67 -19.62 -1.45
C TRP A 28 16.02 -18.17 -1.14
N GLY A 29 16.92 -17.93 -0.18
CA GLY A 29 17.22 -16.62 0.35
C GLY A 29 16.31 -16.21 1.52
N ARG A 30 16.60 -15.05 2.14
CA ARG A 30 15.94 -14.67 3.40
C ARG A 30 14.51 -14.14 3.21
N ARG A 31 14.15 -13.55 2.04
CA ARG A 31 12.83 -12.93 1.80
C ARG A 31 11.85 -13.83 1.06
N ARG A 32 12.33 -14.59 0.07
CA ARG A 32 11.48 -15.34 -0.86
C ARG A 32 10.55 -16.39 -0.20
N PRO A 33 10.95 -17.18 0.81
CA PRO A 33 10.03 -18.10 1.47
C PRO A 33 8.77 -17.42 1.98
N TRP A 34 8.92 -16.23 2.53
CA TRP A 34 7.84 -15.43 3.10
C TRP A 34 6.90 -14.87 2.04
N LEU A 35 7.42 -14.55 0.83
CA LEU A 35 6.58 -14.16 -0.30
C LEU A 35 5.60 -15.28 -0.70
N LEU A 36 6.07 -16.53 -0.69
CA LEU A 36 5.22 -17.67 -1.05
C LEU A 36 4.17 -17.94 0.02
N VAL A 37 4.59 -18.06 1.28
CA VAL A 37 3.70 -18.36 2.41
C VAL A 37 2.68 -17.24 2.60
N GLY A 38 3.15 -15.99 2.68
CA GLY A 38 2.27 -14.82 2.85
C GLY A 38 1.35 -14.60 1.65
N GLY A 39 1.86 -14.82 0.43
CA GLY A 39 1.09 -14.66 -0.79
C GLY A 39 -0.09 -15.63 -0.88
N ILE A 40 0.17 -16.93 -0.78
CA ILE A 40 -0.88 -17.95 -0.81
C ILE A 40 -1.84 -17.77 0.36
N GLY A 41 -1.32 -17.57 1.58
CA GLY A 41 -2.14 -17.38 2.77
C GLY A 41 -3.07 -16.18 2.69
N SER A 42 -2.60 -15.03 2.16
CA SER A 42 -3.44 -13.83 2.00
C SER A 42 -4.55 -14.04 0.95
N ALA A 43 -4.26 -14.73 -0.16
CA ALA A 43 -5.27 -15.06 -1.16
C ALA A 43 -6.36 -16.00 -0.61
N LEU A 44 -5.96 -17.02 0.15
CA LEU A 44 -6.90 -17.94 0.80
C LEU A 44 -7.74 -17.24 1.87
N ALA A 45 -7.12 -16.39 2.69
CA ALA A 45 -7.84 -15.61 3.70
C ALA A 45 -8.83 -14.62 3.06
N PHE A 46 -8.47 -14.01 1.91
CA PHE A 46 -9.38 -13.17 1.14
C PHE A 46 -10.59 -13.97 0.62
N ILE A 47 -10.36 -15.13 0.04
CA ILE A 47 -11.44 -16.02 -0.43
C ILE A 47 -12.35 -16.42 0.73
N TYR A 48 -11.76 -16.77 1.89
CA TYR A 48 -12.51 -17.15 3.09
C TYR A 48 -13.45 -16.03 3.57
N LEU A 49 -12.99 -14.77 3.61
CA LEU A 49 -13.78 -13.63 4.07
C LEU A 49 -15.10 -13.42 3.30
N PHE A 50 -15.13 -13.79 2.01
CA PHE A 50 -16.32 -13.66 1.18
C PHE A 50 -17.10 -14.97 1.00
N ASN A 51 -16.60 -16.08 1.54
CA ASN A 51 -17.21 -17.41 1.46
C ASN A 51 -17.51 -17.99 2.86
N LEU A 52 -17.93 -17.15 3.79
CA LEU A 52 -18.31 -17.61 5.12
C LEU A 52 -19.55 -18.53 5.01
N PRO A 53 -19.54 -19.72 5.65
CA PRO A 53 -20.69 -20.63 5.62
C PRO A 53 -21.97 -19.97 6.16
N SER A 54 -23.09 -20.20 5.48
CA SER A 54 -24.40 -19.77 5.94
C SER A 54 -24.70 -20.43 7.30
N GLY A 55 -24.80 -19.62 8.35
CA GLY A 55 -24.96 -20.09 9.74
C GLY A 55 -23.78 -19.73 10.67
N ILE A 56 -22.60 -19.43 10.13
CA ILE A 56 -21.46 -18.90 10.90
C ILE A 56 -21.25 -17.41 10.56
N SER A 57 -22.29 -16.63 10.45
CA SER A 57 -22.23 -15.17 10.35
C SER A 57 -21.91 -14.52 11.71
N SER A 58 -21.12 -15.19 12.56
CA SER A 58 -20.69 -14.61 13.81
C SER A 58 -19.62 -13.56 13.53
N ILE A 59 -19.72 -12.44 14.21
CA ILE A 59 -18.68 -11.39 14.23
C ILE A 59 -17.28 -12.00 14.44
N ALA A 60 -17.19 -13.09 15.19
CA ALA A 60 -15.98 -13.85 15.42
C ALA A 60 -15.37 -14.46 14.13
N ALA A 61 -16.17 -15.06 13.24
CA ALA A 61 -15.67 -15.65 12.01
C ALA A 61 -15.10 -14.57 11.05
N VAL A 62 -15.80 -13.43 10.94
CA VAL A 62 -15.32 -12.28 10.17
C VAL A 62 -14.02 -11.73 10.80
N PHE A 63 -13.96 -11.63 12.12
CA PHE A 63 -12.77 -11.14 12.82
C PHE A 63 -11.57 -12.06 12.62
N ILE A 64 -11.76 -13.39 12.74
CA ILE A 64 -10.71 -14.39 12.47
C ILE A 64 -10.19 -14.26 11.02
N GLY A 65 -11.11 -14.14 10.05
CA GLY A 65 -10.75 -13.94 8.65
C GLY A 65 -9.95 -12.66 8.41
N LEU A 66 -10.33 -11.54 9.05
CA LEU A 66 -9.61 -10.27 8.96
C LEU A 66 -8.21 -10.37 9.57
N ILE A 67 -8.07 -10.99 10.74
CA ILE A 67 -6.75 -11.19 11.37
C ILE A 67 -5.89 -12.14 10.54
N ALA A 68 -6.44 -13.22 10.01
CA ALA A 68 -5.72 -14.14 9.14
C ALA A 68 -5.23 -13.42 7.87
N TYR A 69 -6.12 -12.66 7.20
CA TYR A 69 -5.74 -11.86 6.03
C TYR A 69 -4.64 -10.86 6.37
N SER A 70 -4.79 -10.12 7.45
CA SER A 70 -3.81 -9.13 7.92
C SER A 70 -2.45 -9.77 8.19
N THR A 71 -2.43 -10.92 8.88
CA THR A 71 -1.23 -11.68 9.19
C THR A 71 -0.50 -12.13 7.92
N PHE A 72 -1.19 -12.81 7.01
CA PHE A 72 -0.57 -13.29 5.77
C PHE A 72 -0.15 -12.15 4.84
N TYR A 73 -0.93 -11.05 4.81
CA TYR A 73 -0.54 -9.86 4.07
C TYR A 73 0.74 -9.23 4.64
N THR A 74 0.89 -9.15 5.97
CA THR A 74 2.12 -8.71 6.64
C THR A 74 3.30 -9.61 6.28
N ILE A 75 3.10 -10.94 6.32
CA ILE A 75 4.13 -11.95 5.98
C ILE A 75 4.62 -11.77 4.53
N PHE A 76 3.75 -11.34 3.61
CA PHE A 76 4.12 -11.03 2.24
C PHE A 76 4.71 -9.62 2.09
N ASN A 77 4.01 -8.59 2.58
CA ASN A 77 4.28 -7.20 2.24
C ASN A 77 5.58 -6.65 2.84
N VAL A 78 5.90 -7.02 4.08
CA VAL A 78 7.11 -6.53 4.75
C VAL A 78 8.39 -6.98 4.03
N PRO A 79 8.62 -8.30 3.76
CA PRO A 79 9.79 -8.71 3.01
C PRO A 79 9.79 -8.20 1.56
N TYR A 80 8.62 -8.07 0.93
CA TYR A 80 8.50 -7.53 -0.42
C TYR A 80 8.95 -6.07 -0.52
N LEU A 81 8.63 -5.24 0.49
CA LEU A 81 9.08 -3.84 0.57
C LEU A 81 10.58 -3.70 0.82
N ALA A 82 11.17 -4.64 1.54
CA ALA A 82 12.60 -4.64 1.83
C ALA A 82 13.46 -5.08 0.62
N MET A 83 12.90 -5.88 -0.30
CA MET A 83 13.64 -6.45 -1.43
C MET A 83 14.33 -5.42 -2.34
N PRO A 84 13.74 -4.30 -2.74
CA PRO A 84 14.42 -3.34 -3.63
C PRO A 84 15.73 -2.80 -3.07
N ALA A 85 15.86 -2.70 -1.73
CA ALA A 85 17.11 -2.29 -1.09
C ALA A 85 18.23 -3.35 -1.22
N GLU A 86 17.85 -4.63 -1.31
CA GLU A 86 18.77 -5.75 -1.48
C GLU A 86 19.12 -6.03 -2.96
N MET A 87 18.18 -5.73 -3.87
CA MET A 87 18.30 -6.05 -5.29
C MET A 87 19.26 -5.15 -6.04
N SER A 88 19.44 -3.90 -5.61
CA SER A 88 20.34 -2.95 -6.26
C SER A 88 20.90 -1.94 -5.27
N SER A 89 22.17 -1.59 -5.47
CA SER A 89 22.81 -0.46 -4.79
C SER A 89 22.57 0.88 -5.49
N VAL A 90 22.10 0.85 -6.76
CA VAL A 90 21.92 2.03 -7.60
C VAL A 90 20.53 2.66 -7.37
N PRO A 91 20.45 3.92 -6.88
CA PRO A 91 19.16 4.56 -6.56
C PRO A 91 18.18 4.65 -7.74
N ALA A 92 18.68 4.81 -8.97
CA ALA A 92 17.86 4.90 -10.18
C ALA A 92 17.19 3.55 -10.52
N GLU A 93 17.91 2.44 -10.35
CA GLU A 93 17.36 1.09 -10.55
C GLU A 93 16.29 0.77 -9.52
N ARG A 94 16.51 1.10 -8.25
CA ARG A 94 15.50 0.96 -7.20
C ARG A 94 14.22 1.71 -7.55
N THR A 95 14.34 2.96 -8.01
CA THR A 95 13.19 3.76 -8.45
C THR A 95 12.44 3.10 -9.60
N HIS A 96 13.17 2.53 -10.56
CA HIS A 96 12.58 1.81 -11.70
C HIS A 96 11.83 0.54 -11.22
N LEU A 97 12.42 -0.26 -10.33
CA LEU A 97 11.76 -1.44 -9.73
C LEU A 97 10.47 -1.04 -9.02
N ILE A 98 10.51 0.01 -8.21
CA ILE A 98 9.33 0.49 -7.48
C ILE A 98 8.28 1.06 -8.43
N SER A 99 8.65 1.62 -9.58
CA SER A 99 7.68 2.09 -10.57
C SER A 99 6.79 0.97 -11.11
N TRP A 100 7.34 -0.24 -11.28
CA TRP A 100 6.54 -1.42 -11.65
C TRP A 100 5.57 -1.82 -10.54
N ARG A 101 6.01 -1.74 -9.28
CA ARG A 101 5.12 -1.95 -8.14
C ARG A 101 3.98 -0.93 -8.12
N VAL A 102 4.27 0.36 -8.35
CA VAL A 102 3.23 1.41 -8.36
C VAL A 102 2.25 1.20 -9.52
N LYS A 103 2.72 0.76 -10.68
CA LYS A 103 1.83 0.35 -11.79
C LYS A 103 0.91 -0.79 -11.36
N ALA A 104 1.44 -1.81 -10.69
CA ALA A 104 0.64 -2.93 -10.18
C ALA A 104 -0.38 -2.47 -9.11
N ILE A 105 -0.04 -1.51 -8.26
CA ILE A 105 -0.97 -0.88 -7.31
C ILE A 105 -2.11 -0.17 -8.08
N GLY A 106 -1.78 0.60 -9.12
CA GLY A 106 -2.78 1.25 -9.98
C GLY A 106 -3.70 0.25 -10.68
N MET A 107 -3.15 -0.87 -11.16
CA MET A 107 -3.95 -1.97 -11.73
C MET A 107 -4.87 -2.61 -10.68
N GLY A 108 -4.35 -2.88 -9.49
CA GLY A 108 -5.13 -3.42 -8.37
C GLY A 108 -6.27 -2.48 -7.96
N GLN A 109 -6.01 -1.18 -7.92
CA GLN A 109 -7.03 -0.17 -7.65
C GLN A 109 -8.11 -0.13 -8.76
N LEU A 110 -7.71 -0.19 -10.02
CA LEU A 110 -8.64 -0.25 -11.15
C LEU A 110 -9.53 -1.50 -11.08
N ILE A 111 -8.96 -2.66 -10.81
CA ILE A 111 -9.68 -3.93 -10.64
C ILE A 111 -10.62 -3.82 -9.45
N GLY A 112 -10.16 -3.38 -8.29
CA GLY A 112 -10.96 -3.29 -7.07
C GLY A 112 -12.09 -2.27 -7.15
N ALA A 113 -11.86 -1.11 -7.75
CA ALA A 113 -12.85 -0.04 -7.83
C ALA A 113 -13.89 -0.24 -8.97
N SER A 114 -13.53 -0.94 -10.04
CA SER A 114 -14.37 -1.07 -11.23
C SER A 114 -14.77 -2.50 -11.55
N LEU A 115 -13.80 -3.41 -11.66
CA LEU A 115 -14.06 -4.77 -12.10
C LEU A 115 -14.72 -5.62 -11.01
N ALA A 116 -14.32 -5.47 -9.75
CA ALA A 116 -14.88 -6.29 -8.67
C ALA A 116 -16.40 -6.09 -8.49
N PRO A 117 -16.93 -4.84 -8.40
CA PRO A 117 -18.38 -4.63 -8.35
C PRO A 117 -19.12 -5.18 -9.59
N MET A 118 -18.52 -5.05 -10.78
CA MET A 118 -19.09 -5.55 -12.02
C MET A 118 -19.17 -7.09 -12.03
N MET A 119 -18.13 -7.76 -11.51
CA MET A 119 -18.14 -9.22 -11.35
C MET A 119 -19.20 -9.69 -10.37
N VAL A 120 -19.42 -8.98 -9.26
CA VAL A 120 -20.51 -9.29 -8.31
C VAL A 120 -21.85 -9.28 -9.02
N PHE A 121 -22.11 -8.26 -9.87
CA PHE A 121 -23.32 -8.18 -10.65
C PHE A 121 -23.45 -9.35 -11.67
N TRP A 122 -22.40 -9.63 -12.42
CA TRP A 122 -22.39 -10.72 -13.43
C TRP A 122 -22.56 -12.12 -12.83
N PHE A 123 -22.08 -12.34 -11.61
CA PHE A 123 -22.17 -13.64 -10.92
C PHE A 123 -23.47 -13.83 -10.13
N GLY A 124 -24.47 -12.93 -10.30
CA GLY A 124 -25.81 -13.07 -9.74
C GLY A 124 -26.09 -12.25 -8.51
N SER A 125 -25.23 -11.26 -8.20
CA SER A 125 -25.39 -10.33 -7.07
C SER A 125 -25.45 -11.02 -5.69
N GLY A 126 -25.70 -10.25 -4.62
CA GLY A 126 -25.84 -10.79 -3.27
C GLY A 126 -24.62 -11.60 -2.81
N GLN A 127 -24.83 -12.53 -1.89
CA GLN A 127 -23.75 -13.33 -1.29
C GLN A 127 -23.03 -14.22 -2.31
N THR A 128 -23.79 -14.85 -3.22
CA THR A 128 -23.22 -15.70 -4.27
C THR A 128 -22.33 -14.93 -5.24
N GLY A 129 -22.76 -13.71 -5.63
CA GLY A 129 -21.96 -12.83 -6.48
C GLY A 129 -20.63 -12.43 -5.83
N HIS A 130 -20.66 -12.05 -4.56
CA HIS A 130 -19.45 -11.73 -3.79
C HIS A 130 -18.53 -12.93 -3.61
N ALA A 131 -19.09 -14.11 -3.33
CA ALA A 131 -18.32 -15.35 -3.16
C ALA A 131 -17.57 -15.74 -4.44
N LYS A 132 -18.25 -15.72 -5.60
CA LYS A 132 -17.63 -16.04 -6.90
C LYS A 132 -16.61 -14.98 -7.32
N MET A 133 -16.89 -13.71 -7.10
CA MET A 133 -15.93 -12.61 -7.32
C MET A 133 -14.66 -12.83 -6.50
N ALA A 134 -14.79 -13.12 -5.20
CA ALA A 134 -13.66 -13.36 -4.32
C ALA A 134 -12.85 -14.60 -4.71
N LEU A 135 -13.51 -15.69 -5.13
CA LEU A 135 -12.83 -16.87 -5.63
C LEU A 135 -12.00 -16.53 -6.88
N THR A 136 -12.58 -15.81 -7.83
CA THR A 136 -11.89 -15.45 -9.08
C THR A 136 -10.73 -14.50 -8.81
N LEU A 137 -10.96 -13.38 -8.12
CA LEU A 137 -9.89 -12.40 -7.84
C LEU A 137 -8.84 -12.95 -6.88
N GLY A 138 -9.23 -13.75 -5.89
CA GLY A 138 -8.32 -14.44 -4.99
C GLY A 138 -7.42 -15.43 -5.71
N SER A 139 -7.97 -16.19 -6.68
CA SER A 139 -7.17 -17.09 -7.51
C SER A 139 -6.20 -16.34 -8.41
N VAL A 140 -6.63 -15.23 -9.03
CA VAL A 140 -5.75 -14.37 -9.84
C VAL A 140 -4.65 -13.78 -8.95
N ALA A 141 -4.98 -13.32 -7.75
CA ALA A 141 -4.00 -12.83 -6.79
C ALA A 141 -3.00 -13.91 -6.38
N ALA A 142 -3.46 -15.15 -6.09
CA ALA A 142 -2.58 -16.27 -5.76
C ALA A 142 -1.59 -16.56 -6.90
N VAL A 143 -2.06 -16.61 -8.15
CA VAL A 143 -1.21 -16.80 -9.33
C VAL A 143 -0.19 -15.66 -9.45
N ALA A 144 -0.61 -14.41 -9.33
CA ALA A 144 0.28 -13.25 -9.40
C ALA A 144 1.38 -13.29 -8.31
N LEU A 145 1.02 -13.70 -7.08
CA LEU A 145 1.95 -13.81 -5.96
C LEU A 145 2.94 -14.98 -6.13
N VAL A 146 2.48 -16.10 -6.69
CA VAL A 146 3.37 -17.22 -7.09
C VAL A 146 4.31 -16.78 -8.22
N LEU A 147 3.82 -16.06 -9.23
CA LEU A 147 4.66 -15.50 -10.28
C LEU A 147 5.70 -14.51 -9.73
N CYS A 148 5.34 -13.70 -8.73
CA CYS A 148 6.27 -12.84 -8.03
C CYS A 148 7.39 -13.66 -7.34
N PHE A 149 7.04 -14.75 -6.65
CA PHE A 149 8.02 -15.66 -6.06
C PHE A 149 8.94 -16.30 -7.11
N LEU A 150 8.39 -16.74 -8.24
CA LEU A 150 9.17 -17.36 -9.33
C LEU A 150 10.04 -16.32 -10.03
N GLY A 151 9.53 -15.15 -10.35
CA GLY A 151 10.24 -14.06 -11.03
C GLY A 151 11.38 -13.45 -10.22
N THR A 152 11.37 -13.63 -8.91
CA THR A 152 12.48 -13.21 -8.03
C THR A 152 13.54 -14.28 -7.86
N LYS A 153 13.49 -15.39 -8.60
CA LYS A 153 14.52 -16.43 -8.61
C LYS A 153 15.80 -15.89 -9.26
N GLY A 154 16.94 -16.07 -8.58
CA GLY A 154 18.25 -15.65 -9.11
C GLY A 154 18.60 -14.18 -8.85
N VAL A 155 17.73 -13.40 -8.22
CA VAL A 155 18.09 -12.07 -7.73
C VAL A 155 19.24 -12.22 -6.72
N HIS A 156 20.31 -11.44 -6.94
CA HIS A 156 21.49 -11.45 -6.07
C HIS A 156 21.04 -11.03 -4.66
N GLN A 157 21.02 -12.00 -3.76
CA GLN A 157 20.70 -11.73 -2.37
C GLN A 157 22.02 -11.56 -1.66
N THR A 158 22.27 -10.36 -1.18
CA THR A 158 23.42 -10.13 -0.32
C THR A 158 23.33 -11.07 0.87
N SER A 159 24.33 -11.95 0.97
CA SER A 159 24.47 -12.89 2.09
C SER A 159 24.41 -12.14 3.43
N PRO A 160 23.86 -12.75 4.48
CA PRO A 160 23.91 -12.19 5.83
C PRO A 160 25.35 -12.29 6.34
N GLU A 161 26.24 -11.37 5.89
CA GLU A 161 27.49 -11.15 6.57
C GLU A 161 27.16 -10.53 7.92
N SER A 162 27.53 -11.27 8.98
CA SER A 162 27.48 -10.87 10.39
C SER A 162 26.18 -10.17 10.84
N SER A 163 25.09 -10.93 10.92
CA SER A 163 24.02 -10.56 11.83
C SER A 163 24.54 -10.76 13.26
N ASN A 164 25.30 -9.81 13.79
CA ASN A 164 25.40 -9.67 15.23
C ASN A 164 23.94 -9.61 15.75
N ARG A 165 23.68 -10.36 16.82
CA ARG A 165 22.36 -10.42 17.47
C ARG A 165 22.04 -9.03 18.01
N ILE A 166 21.52 -8.14 17.14
CA ILE A 166 21.12 -6.81 17.56
C ILE A 166 19.89 -7.00 18.44
N ASP A 167 19.98 -6.52 19.67
CA ASP A 167 18.85 -6.46 20.58
C ASP A 167 17.81 -5.46 20.02
N TRP A 168 16.52 -5.73 20.25
CA TRP A 168 15.43 -4.86 19.82
C TRP A 168 15.60 -3.39 20.30
N ARG A 169 16.13 -3.21 21.51
CA ARG A 169 16.42 -1.88 22.08
C ARG A 169 17.50 -1.13 21.30
N GLU A 170 18.55 -1.82 20.91
CA GLU A 170 19.62 -1.27 20.09
C GLU A 170 19.09 -0.88 18.70
N ALA A 171 18.27 -1.75 18.06
CA ALA A 171 17.64 -1.45 16.78
C ALA A 171 16.80 -0.16 16.83
N VAL A 172 15.99 0.04 17.88
CA VAL A 172 15.19 1.25 18.07
C VAL A 172 16.08 2.49 18.22
N THR A 173 17.17 2.40 18.98
CA THR A 173 18.09 3.52 19.19
C THR A 173 18.75 3.95 17.87
N LEU A 174 19.20 2.99 17.08
CA LEU A 174 19.85 3.25 15.80
C LEU A 174 18.87 3.81 14.75
N ILE A 175 17.62 3.32 14.74
CA ILE A 175 16.56 3.87 13.87
C ILE A 175 16.26 5.33 14.24
N ARG A 176 16.23 5.67 15.54
CA ARG A 176 16.05 7.05 15.99
C ARG A 176 17.21 7.96 15.57
N ALA A 177 18.40 7.43 15.37
CA ALA A 177 19.55 8.17 14.85
C ALA A 177 19.46 8.45 13.34
N ASN A 178 18.66 7.67 12.57
CA ASN A 178 18.48 7.85 11.14
C ASN A 178 17.47 8.98 10.84
N ARG A 179 17.92 10.23 10.88
CA ARG A 179 17.08 11.41 10.60
C ARG A 179 16.36 11.36 9.27
N PRO A 180 16.98 10.96 8.12
CA PRO A 180 16.26 10.82 6.84
C PRO A 180 15.07 9.88 6.92
N PHE A 181 15.19 8.75 7.62
CA PHE A 181 14.11 7.80 7.81
C PHE A 181 12.99 8.38 8.69
N LEU A 182 13.33 9.05 9.80
CA LEU A 182 12.31 9.68 10.65
C LEU A 182 11.50 10.75 9.91
N LEU A 183 12.15 11.58 9.10
CA LEU A 183 11.48 12.56 8.26
C LEU A 183 10.57 11.90 7.22
N LEU A 184 11.03 10.81 6.60
CA LEU A 184 10.22 10.03 5.66
C LEU A 184 8.97 9.48 6.36
N ILE A 185 9.11 8.88 7.53
CA ILE A 185 8.01 8.30 8.31
C ILE A 185 6.98 9.36 8.70
N LEU A 186 7.44 10.51 9.22
CA LEU A 186 6.56 11.61 9.60
C LEU A 186 5.79 12.16 8.39
N THR A 187 6.49 12.38 7.27
CA THR A 187 5.87 12.85 6.03
C THR A 187 4.84 11.85 5.49
N LYS A 188 5.16 10.55 5.56
CA LYS A 188 4.23 9.48 5.15
C LYS A 188 3.02 9.40 6.06
N LEU A 189 3.20 9.53 7.37
CA LEU A 189 2.09 9.55 8.32
C LEU A 189 1.09 10.65 7.96
N LEU A 190 1.55 11.87 7.80
CA LEU A 190 0.71 13.01 7.45
C LEU A 190 0.04 12.84 6.07
N GLN A 191 0.83 12.48 5.05
CA GLN A 191 0.35 12.31 3.68
C GLN A 191 -0.71 11.21 3.58
N LEU A 192 -0.47 10.03 4.17
CA LEU A 192 -1.40 8.91 4.08
C LEU A 192 -2.65 9.11 4.93
N THR A 193 -2.54 9.79 6.09
CA THR A 193 -3.71 10.18 6.88
C THR A 193 -4.61 11.13 6.09
N ALA A 194 -4.04 12.16 5.45
CA ALA A 194 -4.79 13.06 4.58
C ALA A 194 -5.43 12.33 3.39
N THR A 195 -4.68 11.40 2.76
CA THR A 195 -5.21 10.57 1.66
C THR A 195 -6.36 9.68 2.14
N ALA A 196 -6.25 9.07 3.33
CA ALA A 196 -7.27 8.20 3.88
C ALA A 196 -8.55 8.98 4.25
N ILE A 197 -8.42 10.20 4.80
CA ILE A 197 -9.56 11.10 5.04
C ILE A 197 -10.24 11.42 3.70
N SER A 198 -9.47 11.81 2.69
CA SER A 198 -10.01 12.12 1.36
C SER A 198 -10.77 10.94 0.75
N LEU A 199 -10.19 9.74 0.80
CA LEU A 199 -10.83 8.53 0.28
C LEU A 199 -12.12 8.17 1.01
N ALA A 200 -12.13 8.25 2.34
CA ALA A 200 -13.30 7.93 3.16
C ALA A 200 -14.44 8.93 2.93
N SER A 201 -14.12 10.22 2.73
CA SER A 201 -15.12 11.29 2.52
C SER A 201 -15.61 11.36 1.08
N MET A 202 -14.89 10.80 0.10
CA MET A 202 -15.14 11.01 -1.32
C MET A 202 -16.50 10.46 -1.77
N ALA A 203 -16.91 9.29 -1.28
CA ALA A 203 -18.19 8.69 -1.62
C ALA A 203 -19.37 9.55 -1.13
N TYR A 204 -19.26 10.03 0.11
CA TYR A 204 -20.24 10.93 0.71
C TYR A 204 -20.32 12.26 -0.04
N PHE A 205 -19.15 12.85 -0.36
CA PHE A 205 -19.07 14.10 -1.11
C PHE A 205 -19.66 13.99 -2.52
N PHE A 206 -19.42 12.88 -3.24
CA PHE A 206 -20.06 12.66 -4.56
C PHE A 206 -21.57 12.60 -4.45
N GLN A 207 -22.08 11.90 -3.45
CA GLN A 207 -23.52 11.71 -3.29
C GLN A 207 -24.23 12.99 -2.80
N HIS A 208 -23.72 13.64 -1.79
CA HIS A 208 -24.39 14.75 -1.12
C HIS A 208 -23.87 16.14 -1.58
N GLY A 209 -22.58 16.28 -1.87
CA GLY A 209 -21.98 17.54 -2.31
C GLY A 209 -22.15 17.80 -3.81
N LEU A 210 -21.97 16.77 -4.63
CA LEU A 210 -22.08 16.90 -6.09
C LEU A 210 -23.44 16.42 -6.65
N GLY A 211 -24.26 15.72 -5.87
CA GLY A 211 -25.50 15.11 -6.33
C GLY A 211 -25.30 14.02 -7.39
N ARG A 212 -24.16 13.28 -7.29
CA ARG A 212 -23.76 12.26 -8.28
C ARG A 212 -23.68 10.87 -7.66
N GLY A 213 -23.98 9.88 -8.50
CA GLY A 213 -24.02 8.47 -8.06
C GLY A 213 -22.63 7.81 -7.99
N LEU A 214 -22.62 6.59 -7.44
CA LEU A 214 -21.43 5.74 -7.32
C LEU A 214 -20.79 5.40 -8.67
N LYS A 215 -21.55 5.45 -9.79
CA LYS A 215 -21.03 5.25 -11.14
C LYS A 215 -20.01 6.33 -11.50
N ASP A 216 -20.31 7.61 -11.21
CA ASP A 216 -19.43 8.73 -11.51
C ASP A 216 -18.17 8.68 -10.62
N LEU A 217 -18.32 8.28 -9.36
CA LEU A 217 -17.20 8.01 -8.46
C LEU A 217 -16.31 6.88 -8.97
N GLY A 218 -16.91 5.79 -9.46
CA GLY A 218 -16.18 4.69 -10.09
C GLY A 218 -15.37 5.15 -11.31
N THR A 219 -15.97 6.01 -12.16
CA THR A 219 -15.30 6.60 -13.32
C THR A 219 -14.12 7.50 -12.89
N TYR A 220 -14.28 8.27 -11.83
CA TYR A 220 -13.22 9.07 -11.23
C TYR A 220 -12.03 8.20 -10.80
N PHE A 221 -12.26 7.14 -10.04
CA PHE A 221 -11.18 6.24 -9.60
C PHE A 221 -10.57 5.44 -10.74
N ALA A 222 -11.37 5.04 -11.74
CA ALA A 222 -10.86 4.32 -12.91
C ALA A 222 -9.89 5.20 -13.72
N LEU A 223 -10.26 6.45 -14.03
CA LEU A 223 -9.40 7.36 -14.76
C LEU A 223 -8.14 7.71 -13.95
N SER A 224 -8.27 8.00 -12.66
CA SER A 224 -7.13 8.24 -11.78
C SER A 224 -6.14 7.07 -11.79
N SER A 225 -6.65 5.83 -11.69
CA SER A 225 -5.82 4.61 -11.71
C SER A 225 -5.08 4.43 -13.04
N VAL A 226 -5.75 4.66 -14.16
CA VAL A 226 -5.12 4.62 -15.49
C VAL A 226 -4.01 5.66 -15.58
N VAL A 227 -4.25 6.88 -15.11
CA VAL A 227 -3.23 7.93 -15.12
C VAL A 227 -2.06 7.61 -14.19
N ILE A 228 -2.31 7.02 -13.00
CA ILE A 228 -1.24 6.54 -12.11
C ILE A 228 -0.31 5.58 -12.85
N ILE A 229 -0.86 4.65 -13.65
CA ILE A 229 -0.07 3.67 -14.41
C ILE A 229 0.74 4.37 -15.50
N LEU A 230 0.10 5.23 -16.28
CA LEU A 230 0.70 5.86 -17.46
C LEU A 230 1.76 6.91 -17.12
N ILE A 231 1.63 7.60 -15.99
CA ILE A 231 2.55 8.70 -15.60
C ILE A 231 3.88 8.20 -15.02
N GLN A 232 3.99 6.91 -14.65
CA GLN A 232 5.20 6.38 -14.00
C GLN A 232 6.50 6.62 -14.78
N PRO A 233 6.56 6.44 -16.11
CA PRO A 233 7.79 6.72 -16.85
C PRO A 233 8.26 8.17 -16.74
N ALA A 234 7.32 9.14 -16.68
CA ALA A 234 7.65 10.55 -16.51
C ALA A 234 8.27 10.81 -15.13
N TRP A 235 7.65 10.32 -14.07
CA TRP A 235 8.19 10.43 -12.71
C TRP A 235 9.56 9.76 -12.55
N VAL A 236 9.78 8.59 -13.18
CA VAL A 236 11.09 7.91 -13.17
C VAL A 236 12.16 8.76 -13.89
N ARG A 237 11.83 9.40 -15.01
CA ARG A 237 12.75 10.30 -15.71
C ARG A 237 13.10 11.52 -14.87
N LEU A 238 12.09 12.15 -14.26
CA LEU A 238 12.30 13.29 -13.35
C LEU A 238 13.16 12.91 -12.15
N ALA A 239 12.96 11.71 -11.58
CA ALA A 239 13.74 11.23 -10.44
C ALA A 239 15.23 11.06 -10.73
N LYS A 240 15.60 10.82 -11.99
CA LYS A 240 17.01 10.77 -12.43
C LYS A 240 17.68 12.14 -12.48
N GLN A 241 16.91 13.20 -12.70
CA GLN A 241 17.40 14.58 -12.88
C GLN A 241 17.29 15.42 -11.62
N GLY A 242 16.28 15.17 -10.79
CA GLY A 242 16.00 15.92 -9.57
C GLY A 242 16.02 15.02 -8.32
N GLY A 243 16.24 15.61 -7.16
CA GLY A 243 16.20 14.88 -5.90
C GLY A 243 14.80 14.33 -5.61
N LYS A 244 14.70 13.04 -5.24
CA LYS A 244 13.43 12.36 -4.94
C LYS A 244 12.58 13.08 -3.87
N ALA A 245 13.23 13.64 -2.84
CA ALA A 245 12.55 14.41 -1.80
C ALA A 245 11.86 15.67 -2.36
N LYS A 246 12.53 16.40 -3.27
CA LYS A 246 11.94 17.57 -3.95
C LYS A 246 10.74 17.17 -4.80
N LEU A 247 10.85 16.09 -5.56
CA LEU A 247 9.76 15.57 -6.39
C LEU A 247 8.58 15.07 -5.53
N TYR A 248 8.87 14.48 -4.37
CA TYR A 248 7.83 14.10 -3.41
C TYR A 248 7.08 15.32 -2.89
N ALA A 249 7.78 16.39 -2.55
CA ALA A 249 7.17 17.66 -2.13
C ALA A 249 6.30 18.28 -3.25
N ILE A 250 6.79 18.29 -4.50
CA ILE A 250 6.01 18.77 -5.67
C ILE A 250 4.73 17.96 -5.83
N ALA A 251 4.82 16.63 -5.73
CA ALA A 251 3.65 15.75 -5.82
C ALA A 251 2.66 15.99 -4.66
N ALA A 252 3.16 16.24 -3.44
CA ALA A 252 2.33 16.53 -2.28
C ALA A 252 1.59 17.86 -2.42
N ILE A 253 2.29 18.92 -2.85
CA ILE A 253 1.70 20.25 -3.08
C ILE A 253 0.65 20.16 -4.20
N GLY A 254 0.96 19.49 -5.30
CA GLY A 254 0.03 19.29 -6.41
C GLY A 254 -1.23 18.53 -5.99
N PHE A 255 -1.08 17.46 -5.21
CA PHE A 255 -2.22 16.70 -4.67
C PHE A 255 -3.06 17.57 -3.71
N ALA A 256 -2.42 18.34 -2.83
CA ALA A 256 -3.11 19.26 -1.93
C ALA A 256 -3.90 20.35 -2.70
N ALA A 257 -3.31 20.92 -3.77
CA ALA A 257 -3.98 21.90 -4.61
C ALA A 257 -5.24 21.31 -5.28
N ILE A 258 -5.16 20.06 -5.76
CA ILE A 258 -6.33 19.36 -6.32
C ILE A 258 -7.37 19.10 -5.23
N ALA A 259 -6.97 18.66 -4.04
CA ALA A 259 -7.88 18.45 -2.92
C ALA A 259 -8.60 19.77 -2.56
N LEU A 260 -7.87 20.87 -2.46
CA LEU A 260 -8.46 22.19 -2.21
C LEU A 260 -9.40 22.63 -3.33
N SER A 261 -9.14 22.27 -4.58
CA SER A 261 -10.00 22.66 -5.72
C SER A 261 -11.42 22.10 -5.65
N TRP A 262 -11.68 21.08 -4.83
CA TRP A 262 -13.01 20.56 -4.59
C TRP A 262 -13.89 21.52 -3.77
N PHE A 263 -13.28 22.44 -3.03
CA PHE A 263 -14.02 23.44 -2.27
C PHE A 263 -14.92 24.34 -3.15
N TRP A 264 -14.51 24.58 -4.41
CA TRP A 264 -15.28 25.42 -5.37
C TRP A 264 -16.17 24.55 -6.27
N THR A 265 -16.64 23.40 -5.83
CA THR A 265 -17.52 22.53 -6.61
C THR A 265 -18.84 22.28 -5.90
N GLY A 266 -19.88 21.95 -6.64
CA GLY A 266 -21.23 21.69 -6.14
C GLY A 266 -22.04 20.87 -7.14
N THR A 267 -23.35 20.78 -6.94
CA THR A 267 -24.27 19.96 -7.75
C THR A 267 -24.27 20.30 -9.26
N GLY A 268 -23.90 21.53 -9.64
CA GLY A 268 -23.73 21.94 -11.05
C GLY A 268 -22.40 21.60 -11.71
N THR A 269 -21.48 20.93 -10.99
CA THR A 269 -20.14 20.63 -11.53
C THR A 269 -20.23 19.69 -12.72
N SER A 270 -19.65 20.08 -13.87
CA SER A 270 -19.66 19.28 -15.09
C SER A 270 -18.81 17.99 -14.92
N MET A 271 -19.17 16.92 -15.62
CA MET A 271 -18.40 15.67 -15.64
C MET A 271 -16.96 15.89 -16.14
N THR A 272 -16.78 16.78 -17.12
CA THR A 272 -15.45 17.15 -17.62
C THR A 272 -14.56 17.70 -16.50
N SER A 273 -15.10 18.58 -15.65
CA SER A 273 -14.37 19.14 -14.50
C SER A 273 -13.97 18.07 -13.49
N ILE A 274 -14.82 17.07 -13.25
CA ILE A 274 -14.53 15.90 -12.40
C ILE A 274 -13.41 15.06 -13.01
N LEU A 275 -13.47 14.77 -14.31
CA LEU A 275 -12.48 13.98 -15.02
C LEU A 275 -11.10 14.67 -15.07
N VAL A 276 -11.06 15.99 -15.27
CA VAL A 276 -9.81 16.76 -15.18
C VAL A 276 -9.17 16.62 -13.80
N ARG A 277 -9.95 16.79 -12.73
CA ARG A 277 -9.45 16.58 -11.35
C ARG A 277 -9.00 15.15 -11.10
N SER A 278 -9.72 14.17 -11.64
CA SER A 278 -9.33 12.77 -11.58
C SER A 278 -7.97 12.52 -12.22
N ALA A 279 -7.76 13.02 -13.44
CA ALA A 279 -6.49 12.88 -14.15
C ALA A 279 -5.33 13.56 -13.39
N LEU A 280 -5.54 14.79 -12.93
CA LEU A 280 -4.55 15.53 -12.14
C LEU A 280 -4.25 14.82 -10.81
N SER A 281 -5.29 14.30 -10.12
CA SER A 281 -5.10 13.48 -8.93
C SER A 281 -4.24 12.25 -9.23
N GLY A 282 -4.51 11.55 -10.34
CA GLY A 282 -3.72 10.39 -10.78
C GLY A 282 -2.24 10.73 -11.02
N ILE A 283 -1.94 11.90 -11.61
CA ILE A 283 -0.57 12.38 -11.83
C ILE A 283 0.15 12.52 -10.48
N PHE A 284 -0.41 13.26 -9.54
CA PHE A 284 0.26 13.56 -8.27
C PHE A 284 0.27 12.37 -7.32
N VAL A 285 -0.80 11.58 -7.24
CA VAL A 285 -0.83 10.32 -6.45
C VAL A 285 0.22 9.33 -6.98
N GLY A 286 0.36 9.22 -8.31
CA GLY A 286 1.43 8.41 -8.92
C GLY A 286 2.83 8.84 -8.48
N GLY A 287 3.08 10.16 -8.40
CA GLY A 287 4.32 10.72 -7.88
C GLY A 287 4.53 10.46 -6.39
N LEU A 288 3.49 10.66 -5.57
CA LEU A 288 3.53 10.37 -4.12
C LEU A 288 3.85 8.91 -3.82
N LEU A 289 3.21 7.98 -4.55
CA LEU A 289 3.46 6.55 -4.39
C LEU A 289 4.89 6.20 -4.79
N LEU A 290 5.34 6.64 -5.96
CA LEU A 290 6.68 6.32 -6.46
C LEU A 290 7.78 6.91 -5.58
N MET A 291 7.75 8.21 -5.33
CA MET A 291 8.80 8.88 -4.56
C MET A 291 8.80 8.43 -3.11
N GLY A 292 7.62 8.37 -2.47
CA GLY A 292 7.51 7.94 -1.09
C GLY A 292 8.02 6.52 -0.84
N GLN A 293 7.75 5.58 -1.77
CA GLN A 293 8.26 4.21 -1.65
C GLN A 293 9.73 4.08 -2.08
N SER A 294 10.22 4.89 -3.03
CA SER A 294 11.62 4.82 -3.47
C SER A 294 12.59 5.51 -2.50
N LEU A 295 12.12 6.36 -1.62
CA LEU A 295 12.91 6.94 -0.53
C LEU A 295 13.21 5.92 0.57
N LEU A 296 12.34 4.91 0.78
CA LEU A 296 12.57 3.88 1.80
C LEU A 296 13.88 3.13 1.60
N PRO A 297 14.15 2.47 0.45
CA PRO A 297 15.43 1.80 0.24
C PRO A 297 16.64 2.74 0.25
N ASP A 298 16.45 4.03 -0.04
CA ASP A 298 17.55 5.01 0.05
C ASP A 298 17.90 5.32 1.52
N THR A 299 16.91 5.44 2.40
CA THR A 299 17.13 5.62 3.86
C THR A 299 17.70 4.37 4.52
N ILE A 300 17.33 3.17 4.03
CA ILE A 300 17.92 1.90 4.45
C ILE A 300 19.39 1.83 4.04
N HIS A 301 19.70 2.23 2.80
CA HIS A 301 21.08 2.26 2.31
C HIS A 301 21.95 3.25 3.08
N TYR A 302 21.40 4.42 3.42
CA TYR A 302 22.05 5.40 4.28
C TYR A 302 22.39 4.82 5.65
N ASP A 303 21.45 4.09 6.28
CA ASP A 303 21.68 3.41 7.55
C ASP A 303 22.81 2.37 7.45
N TRP A 304 22.81 1.58 6.39
CA TRP A 304 23.87 0.60 6.14
C TRP A 304 25.25 1.25 5.98
N GLN A 305 25.35 2.38 5.27
CA GLN A 305 26.61 3.11 5.12
C GLN A 305 27.13 3.66 6.45
N GLN A 306 26.25 4.05 7.37
CA GLN A 306 26.64 4.61 8.66
C GLN A 306 27.01 3.52 9.69
N ASN A 307 26.29 2.43 9.71
CA ASN A 307 26.35 1.44 10.79
C ASN A 307 26.91 0.07 10.36
N GLY A 308 27.06 -0.19 9.05
CA GLY A 308 27.51 -1.47 8.52
C GLY A 308 26.52 -2.63 8.74
N LEU A 309 25.31 -2.37 9.26
CA LEU A 309 24.35 -3.37 9.66
C LEU A 309 23.20 -3.48 8.66
N ARG A 310 22.80 -4.70 8.32
CA ARG A 310 21.70 -4.97 7.38
C ARG A 310 20.40 -5.25 8.11
N ARG A 311 19.52 -4.25 8.12
CA ARG A 311 18.25 -4.24 8.88
C ARG A 311 17.05 -3.84 8.02
N GLU A 312 17.10 -4.15 6.75
CA GLU A 312 16.10 -3.72 5.75
C GLU A 312 14.68 -4.13 6.14
N GLY A 313 14.51 -5.30 6.77
CA GLY A 313 13.20 -5.80 7.20
C GLY A 313 12.60 -4.98 8.34
N ILE A 314 13.40 -4.57 9.33
CA ILE A 314 12.92 -3.75 10.45
C ILE A 314 12.44 -2.38 9.91
N PHE A 315 13.22 -1.75 9.04
CA PHE A 315 12.81 -0.48 8.39
C PHE A 315 11.52 -0.63 7.58
N ALA A 316 11.42 -1.71 6.79
CA ALA A 316 10.21 -2.01 6.02
C ALA A 316 9.01 -2.29 6.94
N GLY A 317 9.19 -3.02 8.04
CA GLY A 317 8.15 -3.29 9.03
C GLY A 317 7.62 -2.02 9.68
N ILE A 318 8.49 -1.10 10.11
CA ILE A 318 8.07 0.20 10.67
C ILE A 318 7.35 1.04 9.63
N TYR A 319 7.83 1.04 8.39
CA TYR A 319 7.20 1.78 7.31
C TYR A 319 5.78 1.25 7.03
N THR A 320 5.58 -0.07 6.96
CA THR A 320 4.24 -0.67 6.76
C THR A 320 3.31 -0.42 7.94
N THR A 321 3.83 -0.47 9.18
CA THR A 321 3.07 -0.08 10.38
C THR A 321 2.52 1.32 10.24
N VAL A 322 3.37 2.28 9.85
CA VAL A 322 2.94 3.69 9.68
C VAL A 322 1.93 3.82 8.54
N GLU A 323 2.10 3.12 7.42
CA GLU A 323 1.09 3.11 6.34
C GLU A 323 -0.28 2.66 6.87
N LYS A 324 -0.33 1.53 7.59
CA LYS A 324 -1.59 0.99 8.12
C LYS A 324 -2.22 1.86 9.20
N LEU A 325 -1.41 2.39 10.12
CA LEU A 325 -1.88 3.32 11.17
C LEU A 325 -2.43 4.62 10.56
N SER A 326 -1.78 5.15 9.53
CA SER A 326 -2.26 6.35 8.84
C SER A 326 -3.64 6.16 8.24
N PHE A 327 -3.90 5.01 7.60
CA PHE A 327 -5.21 4.67 7.06
C PHE A 327 -6.27 4.49 8.16
N ALA A 328 -5.89 3.89 9.30
CA ALA A 328 -6.80 3.77 10.45
C ALA A 328 -7.16 5.14 11.04
N LEU A 329 -6.16 6.00 11.27
CA LEU A 329 -6.36 7.35 11.77
C LEU A 329 -7.23 8.18 10.82
N GLY A 330 -6.93 8.12 9.52
CA GLY A 330 -7.71 8.83 8.51
C GLY A 330 -9.16 8.38 8.45
N GLY A 331 -9.44 7.08 8.53
CA GLY A 331 -10.79 6.54 8.56
C GLY A 331 -11.58 6.97 9.81
N VAL A 332 -10.95 6.93 10.98
CA VAL A 332 -11.56 7.39 12.24
C VAL A 332 -11.84 8.89 12.19
N THR A 333 -10.87 9.68 11.73
CA THR A 333 -11.03 11.14 11.61
C THR A 333 -12.15 11.51 10.63
N ALA A 334 -12.21 10.84 9.47
CA ALA A 334 -13.28 11.06 8.50
C ALA A 334 -14.64 10.69 9.08
N GLY A 335 -14.77 9.55 9.77
CA GLY A 335 -16.01 9.14 10.43
C GLY A 335 -16.46 10.13 11.51
N PHE A 336 -15.51 10.67 12.27
CA PHE A 336 -15.80 11.69 13.29
C PHE A 336 -16.29 13.00 12.65
N ILE A 337 -15.61 13.49 11.59
CA ILE A 337 -16.03 14.71 10.88
C ILE A 337 -17.43 14.56 10.29
N LEU A 338 -17.72 13.40 9.67
CA LEU A 338 -19.02 13.15 9.03
C LEU A 338 -20.19 13.01 10.02
N GLN A 339 -19.93 12.88 11.32
CA GLN A 339 -20.98 12.89 12.37
C GLN A 339 -21.52 14.30 12.64
N PHE A 340 -20.78 15.35 12.26
CA PHE A 340 -21.15 16.77 12.49
C PHE A 340 -21.71 17.46 11.25
N ILE A 341 -21.84 16.73 10.15
CA ILE A 341 -22.42 17.20 8.88
C ILE A 341 -23.78 16.52 8.64
#